data_a38b2c02a305c80914ed2a0c6835666c
#
_entry.id   a38b2c02a305c80914ed2a0c6835666c
#
_cell.length_a   1.000
_cell.length_b   1.000
_cell.length_c   1.000
_cell.angle_alpha   90.00
_cell.angle_beta   90.00
_cell.angle_gamma   90.00
#
_symmetry.space_group_name_H-M   'P 1'
#
loop_
_entity.id
_entity.type
_entity.pdbx_description
1 polymer ?
#
loop_
_entity_poly.entity_id
_entity_poly.type
_entity_poly.pdbx_seq_one_letter_code
_entity_poly.pdbx_strand_id
1 'polypeptide(L)'
;ILARAMDIPAVMGAVDLPGYDLEGVPIIVDGHYGEVYTNPSKERLQESRTLIAEQKLFEEELEELKDLPCITQDGWRVQLWVNIGLSGDITRSLDRGAEGIGLFRTEVPFMTKDRFPTEVEQRAIYREHMEAFEPRPVTMRSLDIGGDKALSYFPISEENPFLGWRGIRVTLDHPEIFLVQVRAMLKANAGLLGDLRIMLPMISSLTELQAAQRLVAQAY
;
A
#
# COMPACT_ATOMS: atom_id res chain seq x y z
N ILE A 1 7.55 6.07 1.94
CA ILE A 1 6.60 4.94 2.00
C ILE A 1 7.25 3.73 2.68
N LEU A 2 8.42 3.26 2.19
CA LEU A 2 9.08 2.07 2.75
C LEU A 2 9.49 2.24 4.22
N ALA A 3 10.14 3.35 4.58
CA ALA A 3 10.52 3.64 5.97
C ALA A 3 9.31 3.63 6.92
N ARG A 4 8.18 4.22 6.48
CA ARG A 4 6.94 4.22 7.25
C ARG A 4 6.33 2.82 7.39
N ALA A 5 6.43 1.97 6.36
CA ALA A 5 5.98 0.58 6.43
C ALA A 5 6.83 -0.26 7.41
N MET A 6 8.11 0.10 7.56
CA MET A 6 9.07 -0.55 8.48
C MET A 6 9.11 0.09 9.87
N ASP A 7 8.28 1.11 10.13
CA ASP A 7 8.27 1.89 11.38
C ASP A 7 9.62 2.56 11.70
N ILE A 8 10.31 2.99 10.66
CA ILE A 8 11.61 3.66 10.78
C ILE A 8 11.38 5.17 10.62
N PRO A 9 11.77 6.00 11.62
CA PRO A 9 11.70 7.43 11.48
C PRO A 9 12.61 7.89 10.32
N ALA A 10 12.07 8.71 9.42
CA ALA A 10 12.80 9.17 8.25
C ALA A 10 12.47 10.62 7.94
N VAL A 11 13.51 11.39 7.65
CA VAL A 11 13.41 12.76 7.17
C VAL A 11 14.02 12.82 5.77
N MET A 12 13.31 13.42 4.83
CA MET A 12 13.78 13.61 3.46
C MET A 12 14.12 15.08 3.22
N GLY A 13 15.17 15.32 2.42
CA GLY A 13 15.57 16.68 2.08
C GLY A 13 16.24 17.44 3.24
N ALA A 14 16.83 16.75 4.21
CA ALA A 14 17.63 17.38 5.25
C ALA A 14 18.81 18.13 4.61
N VAL A 15 18.82 19.46 4.76
CA VAL A 15 19.86 20.34 4.24
C VAL A 15 20.91 20.52 5.34
N ASP A 16 22.17 20.68 4.95
CA ASP A 16 23.31 20.94 5.86
C ASP A 16 23.64 19.80 6.86
N LEU A 17 23.26 18.56 6.54
CA LEU A 17 23.66 17.41 7.35
C LEU A 17 25.14 17.09 7.04
N PRO A 18 26.07 17.16 8.02
CA PRO A 18 27.48 16.84 7.79
C PRO A 18 27.63 15.34 7.52
N GLY A 19 27.93 14.96 6.25
CA GLY A 19 27.85 13.56 5.80
C GLY A 19 28.96 12.63 6.30
N TYR A 20 30.01 13.14 6.94
CA TYR A 20 31.20 12.35 7.36
C TYR A 20 31.59 12.50 8.81
N ASP A 21 31.00 13.42 9.57
CA ASP A 21 31.35 13.67 10.98
C ASP A 21 30.27 13.14 11.97
N LEU A 22 29.44 12.22 11.55
CA LEU A 22 28.33 11.72 12.38
C LEU A 22 28.61 10.36 13.04
N GLU A 23 29.75 9.73 12.73
CA GLU A 23 30.09 8.43 13.34
C GLU A 23 30.28 8.55 14.84
N GLY A 24 29.47 7.81 15.61
CA GLY A 24 29.50 7.84 17.07
C GLY A 24 28.84 9.08 17.71
N VAL A 25 28.30 10.00 16.94
CA VAL A 25 27.56 11.17 17.44
C VAL A 25 26.08 10.79 17.69
N PRO A 26 25.51 11.09 18.85
CA PRO A 26 24.10 10.91 19.09
C PRO A 26 23.28 11.83 18.17
N ILE A 27 22.28 11.24 17.53
CA ILE A 27 21.34 11.97 16.68
C ILE A 27 19.88 11.67 17.09
N ILE A 28 18.99 12.66 16.91
CA ILE A 28 17.55 12.50 16.99
C ILE A 28 17.02 12.68 15.58
N VAL A 29 16.22 11.72 15.09
CA VAL A 29 15.50 11.82 13.83
C VAL A 29 14.01 11.92 14.16
N ASP A 30 13.44 13.10 13.95
CA ASP A 30 12.01 13.35 14.14
C ASP A 30 11.28 13.31 12.78
N GLY A 31 10.72 12.16 12.47
CA GLY A 31 9.97 11.96 11.22
C GLY A 31 8.59 12.63 11.23
N HIS A 32 8.10 13.10 12.38
CA HIS A 32 6.81 13.78 12.52
C HIS A 32 6.93 15.26 12.14
N TYR A 33 7.95 15.92 12.68
CA TYR A 33 8.23 17.34 12.37
C TYR A 33 9.19 17.52 11.19
N GLY A 34 9.82 16.45 10.71
CA GLY A 34 10.79 16.51 9.62
C GLY A 34 12.13 17.11 10.04
N GLU A 35 12.53 16.90 11.27
CA GLU A 35 13.74 17.50 11.88
C GLU A 35 14.79 16.44 12.22
N VAL A 36 16.07 16.82 12.06
CA VAL A 36 17.20 16.01 12.47
C VAL A 36 18.10 16.85 13.37
N TYR A 37 18.33 16.38 14.58
CA TYR A 37 19.24 17.02 15.53
C TYR A 37 20.52 16.22 15.65
N THR A 38 21.64 16.83 15.29
CA THR A 38 22.99 16.27 15.48
C THR A 38 23.58 16.78 16.80
N ASN A 39 24.17 15.89 17.57
CA ASN A 39 24.74 16.19 18.90
C ASN A 39 23.75 16.98 19.81
N PRO A 40 22.54 16.48 20.03
CA PRO A 40 21.53 17.17 20.83
C PRO A 40 21.97 17.31 22.29
N SER A 41 21.46 18.35 22.96
CA SER A 41 21.72 18.54 24.40
C SER A 41 21.15 17.38 25.23
N LYS A 42 21.62 17.21 26.46
CA LYS A 42 21.12 16.16 27.36
C LYS A 42 19.63 16.34 27.66
N GLU A 43 19.20 17.58 27.79
CA GLU A 43 17.78 17.94 28.01
C GLU A 43 16.93 17.49 26.81
N ARG A 44 17.36 17.81 25.59
CA ARG A 44 16.65 17.41 24.36
C ARG A 44 16.60 15.89 24.19
N LEU A 45 17.67 15.19 24.51
CA LEU A 45 17.70 13.73 24.51
C LEU A 45 16.70 13.14 25.51
N GLN A 46 16.61 13.76 26.71
CA GLN A 46 15.69 13.29 27.73
C GLN A 46 14.23 13.56 27.33
N GLU A 47 13.92 14.74 26.80
CA GLU A 47 12.60 15.06 26.25
C GLU A 47 12.17 14.05 25.18
N SER A 48 13.04 13.78 24.19
CA SER A 48 12.74 12.83 23.12
C SER A 48 12.53 11.40 23.64
N ARG A 49 13.30 10.97 24.66
CA ARG A 49 13.08 9.66 25.30
C ARG A 49 11.76 9.58 26.04
N THR A 50 11.34 10.67 26.68
CA THR A 50 10.04 10.75 27.35
C THR A 50 8.91 10.65 26.33
N LEU A 51 8.98 11.38 25.21
CA LEU A 51 7.99 11.31 24.12
C LEU A 51 7.90 9.90 23.52
N ILE A 52 9.03 9.24 23.29
CA ILE A 52 9.05 7.86 22.79
C ILE A 52 8.39 6.90 23.80
N ALA A 53 8.66 7.08 25.11
CA ALA A 53 8.06 6.24 26.13
C ALA A 53 6.53 6.47 26.24
N GLU A 54 6.06 7.71 26.16
CA GLU A 54 4.64 8.05 26.12
C GLU A 54 3.94 7.47 24.88
N GLN A 55 4.59 7.59 23.71
CA GLN A 55 4.05 7.00 22.48
C GLN A 55 3.94 5.48 22.60
N LYS A 56 4.94 4.82 23.16
CA LYS A 56 4.93 3.38 23.36
C LYS A 56 3.81 2.93 24.32
N LEU A 57 3.58 3.65 25.41
CA LEU A 57 2.47 3.40 26.32
C LEU A 57 1.13 3.53 25.60
N PHE A 58 0.97 4.57 24.80
CA PHE A 58 -0.24 4.77 24.00
C PHE A 58 -0.45 3.65 22.97
N GLU A 59 0.63 3.16 22.34
CA GLU A 59 0.55 2.02 21.44
C GLU A 59 0.16 0.72 22.17
N GLU A 60 0.67 0.50 23.38
CA GLU A 60 0.28 -0.63 24.24
C GLU A 60 -1.20 -0.57 24.64
N GLU A 61 -1.73 0.61 24.98
CA GLU A 61 -3.17 0.81 25.23
C GLU A 61 -4.03 0.54 23.99
N LEU A 62 -3.56 0.91 22.80
CA LEU A 62 -4.23 0.61 21.53
C LEU A 62 -4.25 -0.89 21.20
N GLU A 63 -3.23 -1.65 21.61
CA GLU A 63 -3.18 -3.10 21.43
C GLU A 63 -4.35 -3.83 22.13
N GLU A 64 -4.85 -3.30 23.26
CA GLU A 64 -6.01 -3.84 23.94
C GLU A 64 -7.31 -3.70 23.14
N LEU A 65 -7.35 -2.73 22.22
CA LEU A 65 -8.54 -2.44 21.40
C LEU A 65 -8.63 -3.31 20.15
N LYS A 66 -7.55 -3.95 19.73
CA LYS A 66 -7.48 -4.64 18.42
C LYS A 66 -8.47 -5.79 18.24
N ASP A 67 -8.80 -6.46 19.35
CA ASP A 67 -9.72 -7.60 19.35
C ASP A 67 -11.18 -7.20 19.62
N LEU A 68 -11.41 -5.90 19.89
CA LEU A 68 -12.75 -5.39 20.12
C LEU A 68 -13.45 -5.11 18.79
N PRO A 69 -14.74 -5.47 18.67
CA PRO A 69 -15.49 -5.13 17.47
C PRO A 69 -15.69 -3.62 17.37
N CYS A 70 -15.42 -3.04 16.20
CA CYS A 70 -15.68 -1.62 15.93
C CYS A 70 -17.18 -1.42 15.75
N ILE A 71 -17.84 -0.86 16.77
CA ILE A 71 -19.29 -0.63 16.81
C ILE A 71 -19.55 0.85 17.10
N THR A 72 -20.37 1.48 16.27
CA THR A 72 -20.81 2.87 16.48
C THR A 72 -21.78 2.97 17.66
N GLN A 73 -22.01 4.19 18.18
CA GLN A 73 -22.91 4.40 19.34
C GLN A 73 -24.35 3.95 19.09
N ASP A 74 -24.81 3.96 17.83
CA ASP A 74 -26.11 3.44 17.40
C ASP A 74 -26.13 1.93 17.13
N GLY A 75 -25.04 1.21 17.46
CA GLY A 75 -24.94 -0.24 17.41
C GLY A 75 -24.56 -0.82 16.05
N TRP A 76 -24.16 0.01 15.08
CA TRP A 76 -23.74 -0.48 13.76
C TRP A 76 -22.28 -0.95 13.79
N ARG A 77 -22.01 -2.17 13.30
CA ARG A 77 -20.66 -2.71 13.17
C ARG A 77 -19.98 -2.15 11.92
N VAL A 78 -18.80 -1.57 12.10
CA VAL A 78 -17.92 -1.12 11.02
C VAL A 78 -16.78 -2.13 10.86
N GLN A 79 -16.53 -2.57 9.63
CA GLN A 79 -15.40 -3.45 9.32
C GLN A 79 -14.14 -2.61 9.07
N LEU A 80 -13.03 -2.99 9.70
CA LEU A 80 -11.74 -2.31 9.57
C LEU A 80 -10.82 -3.09 8.61
N TRP A 81 -10.60 -2.54 7.42
CA TRP A 81 -9.78 -3.15 6.40
C TRP A 81 -8.55 -2.29 6.13
N VAL A 82 -7.45 -2.95 5.75
CA VAL A 82 -6.17 -2.29 5.52
C VAL A 82 -5.93 -1.96 4.05
N ASN A 83 -5.12 -0.92 3.84
CA ASN A 83 -4.55 -0.59 2.55
C ASN A 83 -3.09 -1.04 2.55
N ILE A 84 -2.73 -1.98 1.69
CA ILE A 84 -1.38 -2.52 1.57
C ILE A 84 -0.86 -2.47 0.14
N GLY A 85 0.46 -2.55 -0.01
CA GLY A 85 1.14 -2.56 -1.31
C GLY A 85 2.42 -3.39 -1.33
N LEU A 86 2.92 -3.78 -0.16
CA LEU A 86 4.12 -4.59 0.01
C LEU A 86 3.84 -5.80 0.90
N SER A 87 4.49 -6.92 0.62
CA SER A 87 4.36 -8.15 1.42
C SER A 87 4.77 -7.95 2.89
N GLY A 88 5.67 -7.02 3.17
CA GLY A 88 6.08 -6.66 4.54
C GLY A 88 4.96 -6.10 5.41
N ASP A 89 3.86 -5.63 4.82
CA ASP A 89 2.71 -5.08 5.54
C ASP A 89 1.74 -6.16 6.05
N ILE A 90 1.84 -7.40 5.58
CA ILE A 90 0.88 -8.49 5.86
C ILE A 90 0.81 -8.82 7.34
N THR A 91 1.93 -9.28 7.91
CA THR A 91 1.99 -9.72 9.31
C THR A 91 1.55 -8.61 10.26
N ARG A 92 2.09 -7.40 10.08
CA ARG A 92 1.74 -6.24 10.90
C ARG A 92 0.25 -5.89 10.82
N SER A 93 -0.37 -6.03 9.64
CA SER A 93 -1.79 -5.77 9.46
C SER A 93 -2.66 -6.80 10.18
N LEU A 94 -2.28 -8.07 10.09
CA LEU A 94 -2.99 -9.16 10.78
C LEU A 94 -2.84 -9.05 12.31
N ASP A 95 -1.64 -8.76 12.80
CA ASP A 95 -1.37 -8.57 14.23
C ASP A 95 -2.17 -7.41 14.82
N ARG A 96 -2.49 -6.39 14.00
CA ARG A 96 -3.33 -5.24 14.37
C ARG A 96 -4.83 -5.46 14.15
N GLY A 97 -5.27 -6.69 13.92
CA GLY A 97 -6.68 -7.05 13.85
C GLY A 97 -7.38 -6.70 12.53
N ALA A 98 -6.64 -6.58 11.41
CA ALA A 98 -7.26 -6.31 10.11
C ALA A 98 -8.30 -7.37 9.72
N GLU A 99 -9.51 -6.94 9.38
CA GLU A 99 -10.63 -7.81 9.00
C GLU A 99 -10.65 -8.11 7.48
N GLY A 100 -9.73 -7.55 6.71
CA GLY A 100 -9.57 -7.77 5.29
C GLY A 100 -8.62 -6.76 4.64
N ILE A 101 -8.40 -6.93 3.34
CA ILE A 101 -7.69 -5.95 2.52
C ILE A 101 -8.71 -5.11 1.76
N GLY A 102 -8.84 -3.84 2.15
CA GLY A 102 -9.72 -2.86 1.49
C GLY A 102 -9.14 -2.35 0.18
N LEU A 103 -7.82 -2.28 0.11
CA LEU A 103 -7.09 -1.90 -1.10
C LEU A 103 -5.70 -2.54 -1.14
N PHE A 104 -5.49 -3.48 -2.07
CA PHE A 104 -4.17 -3.89 -2.48
C PHE A 104 -3.72 -3.06 -3.69
N ARG A 105 -2.62 -2.34 -3.52
CA ARG A 105 -2.04 -1.45 -4.54
C ARG A 105 -1.15 -2.25 -5.47
N THR A 106 -1.73 -2.77 -6.55
CA THR A 106 -1.03 -3.65 -7.48
C THR A 106 0.06 -2.96 -8.29
N GLU A 107 0.08 -1.63 -8.36
CA GLU A 107 1.12 -0.88 -9.07
C GLU A 107 2.50 -0.97 -8.40
N VAL A 108 2.59 -1.20 -7.10
CA VAL A 108 3.86 -1.24 -6.38
C VAL A 108 4.81 -2.31 -6.93
N PRO A 109 4.40 -3.57 -7.12
CA PRO A 109 5.24 -4.58 -7.79
C PRO A 109 5.67 -4.22 -9.21
N PHE A 110 4.90 -3.40 -9.91
CA PHE A 110 5.27 -2.94 -11.27
C PHE A 110 6.36 -1.86 -11.20
N MET A 111 6.29 -0.96 -10.21
CA MET A 111 7.26 0.13 -10.05
C MET A 111 8.64 -0.35 -9.59
N THR A 112 8.75 -1.55 -9.03
CA THR A 112 10.02 -2.12 -8.55
C THR A 112 10.78 -2.90 -9.61
N LYS A 113 10.21 -3.03 -10.82
CA LYS A 113 10.80 -3.76 -11.95
C LYS A 113 11.12 -2.83 -13.12
N ASP A 114 11.87 -3.34 -14.07
CA ASP A 114 12.25 -2.69 -15.34
C ASP A 114 11.39 -3.15 -16.54
N ARG A 115 10.38 -3.99 -16.28
CA ARG A 115 9.42 -4.51 -17.27
C ARG A 115 8.08 -4.82 -16.58
N PHE A 116 7.05 -5.04 -17.39
CA PHE A 116 5.79 -5.59 -16.89
C PHE A 116 6.02 -6.97 -16.26
N PRO A 117 5.53 -7.19 -15.02
CA PRO A 117 5.56 -8.50 -14.38
C PRO A 117 4.74 -9.52 -15.20
N THR A 118 5.27 -10.71 -15.37
CA THR A 118 4.56 -11.81 -16.03
C THR A 118 3.33 -12.25 -15.20
N GLU A 119 2.41 -12.98 -15.84
CA GLU A 119 1.23 -13.54 -15.15
C GLU A 119 1.65 -14.43 -13.95
N VAL A 120 2.71 -15.22 -14.10
CA VAL A 120 3.23 -16.09 -13.04
C VAL A 120 3.76 -15.28 -11.86
N GLU A 121 4.53 -14.22 -12.12
CA GLU A 121 5.06 -13.33 -11.08
C GLU A 121 3.94 -12.59 -10.35
N GLN A 122 2.97 -12.06 -11.08
CA GLN A 122 1.81 -11.40 -10.50
C GLN A 122 0.98 -12.36 -9.65
N ARG A 123 0.70 -13.57 -10.18
CA ARG A 123 -0.02 -14.61 -9.46
C ARG A 123 0.65 -14.96 -8.13
N ALA A 124 1.97 -15.10 -8.11
CA ALA A 124 2.71 -15.44 -6.89
C ALA A 124 2.52 -14.37 -5.81
N ILE A 125 2.68 -13.09 -6.19
CA ILE A 125 2.48 -11.95 -5.28
C ILE A 125 1.04 -11.89 -4.76
N TYR A 126 0.05 -12.01 -5.64
CA TYR A 126 -1.36 -11.95 -5.27
C TYR A 126 -1.76 -13.12 -4.37
N ARG A 127 -1.25 -14.32 -4.67
CA ARG A 127 -1.49 -15.53 -3.90
C ARG A 127 -1.00 -15.42 -2.45
N GLU A 128 0.21 -14.89 -2.25
CA GLU A 128 0.79 -14.64 -0.93
C GLU A 128 -0.13 -13.81 -0.04
N HIS A 129 -0.67 -12.71 -0.58
CA HIS A 129 -1.58 -11.82 0.15
C HIS A 129 -2.94 -12.49 0.43
N MET A 130 -3.46 -13.22 -0.53
CA MET A 130 -4.76 -13.89 -0.39
C MET A 130 -4.70 -15.04 0.60
N GLU A 131 -3.66 -15.86 0.58
CA GLU A 131 -3.45 -16.95 1.54
C GLU A 131 -3.29 -16.41 2.97
N ALA A 132 -2.52 -15.35 3.14
CA ALA A 132 -2.30 -14.76 4.46
C ALA A 132 -3.58 -14.17 5.07
N PHE A 133 -4.49 -13.65 4.25
CA PHE A 133 -5.75 -13.08 4.71
C PHE A 133 -6.93 -14.06 4.68
N GLU A 134 -6.76 -15.29 4.19
CA GLU A 134 -7.85 -16.29 4.16
C GLU A 134 -8.48 -16.50 5.55
N PRO A 135 -9.79 -16.58 5.70
CA PRO A 135 -10.86 -16.43 4.70
C PRO A 135 -11.36 -14.98 4.50
N ARG A 136 -10.61 -13.98 4.97
CA ARG A 136 -11.00 -12.56 4.92
C ARG A 136 -11.04 -12.04 3.47
N PRO A 137 -11.90 -11.04 3.17
CA PRO A 137 -11.99 -10.46 1.83
C PRO A 137 -10.72 -9.67 1.45
N VAL A 138 -10.37 -9.75 0.17
CA VAL A 138 -9.22 -9.05 -0.41
C VAL A 138 -9.67 -8.29 -1.65
N THR A 139 -9.60 -6.94 -1.59
CA THR A 139 -9.86 -6.08 -2.74
C THR A 139 -8.56 -5.72 -3.43
N MET A 140 -8.37 -6.20 -4.65
CA MET A 140 -7.22 -5.87 -5.50
C MET A 140 -7.61 -4.83 -6.53
N ARG A 141 -6.90 -3.70 -6.55
CA ARG A 141 -7.09 -2.69 -7.57
C ARG A 141 -6.36 -3.10 -8.84
N SER A 142 -7.03 -3.05 -10.00
CA SER A 142 -6.33 -3.19 -11.27
C SER A 142 -5.33 -2.04 -11.44
N LEU A 143 -4.36 -2.21 -12.32
CA LEU A 143 -3.21 -1.32 -12.48
C LEU A 143 -3.64 0.16 -12.56
N ASP A 144 -3.11 0.97 -11.66
CA ASP A 144 -3.35 2.42 -11.60
C ASP A 144 -2.02 3.15 -11.78
N ILE A 145 -1.57 3.26 -13.02
CA ILE A 145 -0.39 4.01 -13.44
C ILE A 145 -0.79 5.30 -14.14
N GLY A 146 0.10 6.28 -14.10
CA GLY A 146 -0.10 7.65 -14.58
C GLY A 146 0.03 8.66 -13.44
N GLY A 147 0.16 9.93 -13.77
CA GLY A 147 0.39 10.98 -12.79
C GLY A 147 1.70 10.82 -12.05
N ASP A 148 1.60 10.63 -10.74
CA ASP A 148 2.72 10.43 -9.83
C ASP A 148 3.30 9.00 -9.83
N LYS A 149 2.70 8.08 -10.59
CA LYS A 149 3.08 6.67 -10.65
C LYS A 149 3.59 6.31 -12.03
N ALA A 150 4.80 6.76 -12.32
CA ALA A 150 5.47 6.48 -13.57
C ALA A 150 6.18 5.11 -13.54
N LEU A 151 6.12 4.39 -14.66
CA LEU A 151 6.96 3.22 -14.92
C LEU A 151 8.07 3.63 -15.90
N SER A 152 9.32 3.34 -15.57
CA SER A 152 10.48 3.73 -16.40
C SER A 152 10.42 3.10 -17.79
N TYR A 153 9.82 1.93 -17.93
CA TYR A 153 9.67 1.18 -19.16
C TYR A 153 8.32 1.40 -19.88
N PHE A 154 7.43 2.20 -19.31
CA PHE A 154 6.15 2.58 -19.90
C PHE A 154 5.86 4.06 -19.61
N PRO A 155 6.54 4.99 -20.28
CA PRO A 155 6.37 6.41 -20.06
C PRO A 155 4.99 6.88 -20.51
N ILE A 156 4.31 7.62 -19.65
CA ILE A 156 3.01 8.24 -19.93
C ILE A 156 3.23 9.75 -20.01
N SER A 157 2.89 10.33 -21.16
CA SER A 157 2.87 11.78 -21.38
C SER A 157 1.43 12.24 -21.47
N GLU A 158 0.97 13.04 -20.53
CA GLU A 158 -0.39 13.51 -20.42
C GLU A 158 -0.40 14.95 -19.86
N GLU A 159 -1.18 15.83 -20.47
CA GLU A 159 -1.28 17.23 -20.05
C GLU A 159 -1.96 17.36 -18.67
N ASN A 160 -2.90 16.47 -18.36
CA ASN A 160 -3.54 16.37 -17.06
C ASN A 160 -3.27 15.00 -16.41
N PRO A 161 -2.06 14.79 -15.83
CA PRO A 161 -1.61 13.47 -15.39
C PRO A 161 -2.51 12.80 -14.36
N PHE A 162 -3.22 13.57 -13.55
CA PHE A 162 -4.07 13.03 -12.49
C PHE A 162 -5.48 12.67 -12.94
N LEU A 163 -6.02 13.33 -13.94
CA LEU A 163 -7.40 13.16 -14.41
C LEU A 163 -7.51 12.69 -15.87
N GLY A 164 -6.41 12.67 -16.60
CA GLY A 164 -6.36 12.29 -18.00
C GLY A 164 -6.19 10.79 -18.23
N TRP A 165 -5.23 10.41 -19.06
CA TRP A 165 -4.94 9.02 -19.44
C TRP A 165 -4.22 8.28 -18.32
N ARG A 166 -5.02 7.65 -17.47
CA ARG A 166 -4.60 7.01 -16.23
C ARG A 166 -5.54 5.86 -15.85
N GLY A 167 -5.03 4.93 -15.07
CA GLY A 167 -5.78 3.83 -14.45
C GLY A 167 -6.50 2.97 -15.50
N ILE A 168 -7.83 2.81 -15.37
CA ILE A 168 -8.61 1.96 -16.28
C ILE A 168 -8.50 2.42 -17.74
N ARG A 169 -8.33 3.70 -18.01
CA ARG A 169 -8.23 4.24 -19.39
C ARG A 169 -6.98 3.70 -20.08
N VAL A 170 -5.84 3.65 -19.36
CA VAL A 170 -4.60 3.06 -19.86
C VAL A 170 -4.80 1.57 -20.16
N THR A 171 -5.43 0.84 -19.25
CA THR A 171 -5.61 -0.60 -19.39
C THR A 171 -6.71 -0.99 -20.37
N LEU A 172 -7.65 -0.12 -20.69
CA LEU A 172 -8.60 -0.33 -21.79
C LEU A 172 -7.96 -0.12 -23.16
N ASP A 173 -7.02 0.83 -23.27
CA ASP A 173 -6.23 1.04 -24.49
C ASP A 173 -5.15 -0.04 -24.67
N HIS A 174 -4.71 -0.68 -23.57
CA HIS A 174 -3.76 -1.79 -23.52
C HIS A 174 -4.38 -3.03 -22.87
N PRO A 175 -5.39 -3.65 -23.53
CA PRO A 175 -6.14 -4.75 -22.92
C PRO A 175 -5.29 -5.98 -22.59
N GLU A 176 -4.16 -6.18 -23.28
CA GLU A 176 -3.20 -7.24 -22.99
C GLU A 176 -2.64 -7.15 -21.57
N ILE A 177 -2.38 -5.94 -21.07
CA ILE A 177 -1.89 -5.71 -19.69
C ILE A 177 -3.00 -6.07 -18.70
N PHE A 178 -4.21 -5.61 -18.94
CA PHE A 178 -5.37 -5.87 -18.10
C PHE A 178 -5.71 -7.37 -18.04
N LEU A 179 -5.74 -8.06 -19.18
CA LEU A 179 -6.04 -9.48 -19.27
C LEU A 179 -5.02 -10.33 -18.50
N VAL A 180 -3.72 -10.04 -18.62
CA VAL A 180 -2.67 -10.73 -17.87
C VAL A 180 -2.88 -10.54 -16.37
N GLN A 181 -3.17 -9.32 -15.94
CA GLN A 181 -3.36 -9.00 -14.53
C GLN A 181 -4.60 -9.68 -13.95
N VAL A 182 -5.75 -9.59 -14.63
CA VAL A 182 -6.99 -10.21 -14.16
C VAL A 182 -6.87 -11.72 -14.10
N ARG A 183 -6.26 -12.37 -15.11
CA ARG A 183 -5.97 -13.80 -15.05
C ARG A 183 -5.09 -14.20 -13.88
N ALA A 184 -4.06 -13.38 -13.58
CA ALA A 184 -3.21 -13.61 -12.43
C ALA A 184 -3.99 -13.54 -11.11
N MET A 185 -4.90 -12.56 -10.96
CA MET A 185 -5.78 -12.42 -9.79
C MET A 185 -6.71 -13.62 -9.63
N LEU A 186 -7.41 -14.02 -10.71
CA LEU A 186 -8.32 -15.16 -10.69
C LEU A 186 -7.60 -16.47 -10.37
N LYS A 187 -6.44 -16.71 -10.99
CA LYS A 187 -5.61 -17.89 -10.70
C LYS A 187 -5.02 -17.86 -9.28
N ALA A 188 -4.75 -16.68 -8.75
CA ALA A 188 -4.31 -16.54 -7.36
C ALA A 188 -5.41 -16.90 -6.36
N ASN A 189 -6.67 -16.64 -6.69
CA ASN A 189 -7.83 -16.98 -5.85
C ASN A 189 -8.23 -18.47 -5.95
N ALA A 190 -7.81 -19.17 -6.96
CA ALA A 190 -8.26 -20.55 -7.19
C ALA A 190 -7.96 -21.46 -6.00
N GLY A 191 -9.00 -22.11 -5.47
CA GLY A 191 -8.93 -23.02 -4.33
C GLY A 191 -8.83 -22.37 -2.95
N LEU A 192 -8.94 -21.04 -2.86
CA LEU A 192 -9.05 -20.30 -1.60
C LEU A 192 -10.53 -20.07 -1.23
N LEU A 193 -10.79 -19.96 0.07
CA LEU A 193 -12.11 -19.62 0.62
C LEU A 193 -12.35 -18.11 0.71
N GLY A 194 -11.29 -17.30 0.47
CA GLY A 194 -11.34 -15.85 0.53
C GLY A 194 -12.14 -15.23 -0.61
N ASP A 195 -12.76 -14.07 -0.34
CA ASP A 195 -13.56 -13.30 -1.29
C ASP A 195 -12.63 -12.31 -2.04
N LEU A 196 -12.27 -12.67 -3.28
CA LEU A 196 -11.54 -11.77 -4.18
C LEU A 196 -12.48 -10.71 -4.76
N ARG A 197 -12.13 -9.45 -4.54
CA ARG A 197 -12.78 -8.29 -5.15
C ARG A 197 -11.81 -7.57 -6.06
N ILE A 198 -12.24 -7.21 -7.27
CA ILE A 198 -11.44 -6.44 -8.23
C ILE A 198 -11.99 -5.02 -8.28
N MET A 199 -11.17 -4.05 -7.89
CA MET A 199 -11.49 -2.63 -7.99
C MET A 199 -10.93 -2.05 -9.27
N LEU A 200 -11.77 -1.38 -10.03
CA LEU A 200 -11.41 -0.71 -11.28
C LEU A 200 -11.17 0.78 -11.00
N PRO A 201 -9.93 1.29 -11.12
CA PRO A 201 -9.63 2.68 -10.82
C PRO A 201 -10.10 3.63 -11.93
N MET A 202 -10.56 4.81 -11.55
CA MET A 202 -10.88 5.93 -12.47
C MET A 202 -12.03 5.66 -13.45
N ILE A 203 -12.93 4.75 -13.16
CA ILE A 203 -14.17 4.60 -13.97
C ILE A 203 -14.97 5.90 -13.89
N SER A 204 -15.28 6.47 -15.04
CA SER A 204 -16.05 7.72 -15.17
C SER A 204 -17.29 7.57 -16.04
N SER A 205 -17.46 6.46 -16.76
CA SER A 205 -18.59 6.22 -17.62
C SER A 205 -19.07 4.76 -17.58
N LEU A 206 -20.34 4.55 -17.93
CA LEU A 206 -20.90 3.20 -18.08
C LEU A 206 -20.20 2.42 -19.20
N THR A 207 -19.78 3.10 -20.25
CA THR A 207 -19.07 2.48 -21.38
C THR A 207 -17.73 1.89 -20.94
N GLU A 208 -16.95 2.63 -20.13
CA GLU A 208 -15.69 2.11 -19.55
C GLU A 208 -15.95 0.89 -18.66
N LEU A 209 -16.96 0.96 -17.80
CA LEU A 209 -17.31 -0.17 -16.94
C LEU A 209 -17.68 -1.41 -17.77
N GLN A 210 -18.53 -1.27 -18.78
CA GLN A 210 -18.94 -2.37 -19.65
C GLN A 210 -17.74 -2.95 -20.44
N ALA A 211 -16.81 -2.09 -20.90
CA ALA A 211 -15.61 -2.54 -21.57
C ALA A 211 -14.71 -3.36 -20.64
N ALA A 212 -14.49 -2.87 -19.43
CA ALA A 212 -13.72 -3.59 -18.41
C ALA A 212 -14.37 -4.93 -18.03
N GLN A 213 -15.69 -4.97 -17.83
CA GLN A 213 -16.42 -6.20 -17.53
C GLN A 213 -16.29 -7.25 -18.65
N ARG A 214 -16.33 -6.84 -19.93
CA ARG A 214 -16.08 -7.75 -21.07
C ARG A 214 -14.68 -8.35 -21.01
N LEU A 215 -13.67 -7.55 -20.70
CA LEU A 215 -12.28 -8.05 -20.54
C LEU A 215 -12.14 -8.99 -19.34
N VAL A 216 -12.82 -8.70 -18.22
CA VAL A 216 -12.84 -9.63 -17.07
C VAL A 216 -13.46 -10.96 -17.46
N ALA A 217 -14.61 -10.95 -18.19
CA ALA A 217 -15.23 -12.17 -18.68
C ALA A 217 -14.36 -12.94 -19.69
N GLN A 218 -13.54 -12.22 -20.48
CA GLN A 218 -12.59 -12.87 -21.40
C GLN A 218 -11.40 -13.48 -20.66
N ALA A 219 -11.02 -12.93 -19.51
CA ALA A 219 -9.90 -13.43 -18.68
C ALA A 219 -10.27 -14.69 -17.91
N TYR A 220 -11.56 -14.89 -17.62
CA TYR A 220 -12.12 -16.05 -16.90
C TYR A 220 -12.15 -17.29 -17.78
#